data_04f4dbd7a4f026083300b2831dcd53cc
#
_entry.id   04f4dbd7a4f026083300b2831dcd53cc
#
_cell.length_a   1.000
_cell.length_b   1.000
_cell.length_c   1.000
_cell.angle_alpha   90.00
_cell.angle_beta   90.00
_cell.angle_gamma   90.00
#
_symmetry.space_group_name_H-M   'P 1'
#
loop_
_entity.id
_entity.type
_entity.pdbx_description
1 polymer ?
#
loop_
_entity_poly.entity_id
_entity_poly.type
_entity_poly.pdbx_seq_one_letter_code
_entity_poly.pdbx_strand_id
1 'polypeptide(L)'
;LMNGMKQANEVMFNLLDSHDTKRLLTRCRNDEKKARALLAFMFAQTGSPCIYYGTEIGLNGENDPLCRKCMVWEKEKQNQDMLQFMKRLIALRKQENTLLTEGHLEWNLLDDKNDFISFSRTLDEKILI
;
A
#
# COMPACT_ATOMS: atom_id res chain seq x y z
N LEU A 1 2.14 -14.74 4.25
CA LEU A 1 2.29 -13.36 4.77
C LEU A 1 2.02 -13.23 6.27
N MET A 2 1.30 -14.18 6.89
CA MET A 2 0.85 -14.11 8.29
C MET A 2 1.45 -15.23 9.18
N ASN A 3 2.66 -15.71 8.88
CA ASN A 3 3.30 -16.79 9.63
C ASN A 3 4.03 -16.33 10.92
N GLY A 4 3.89 -15.06 11.29
CA GLY A 4 4.46 -14.53 12.53
C GLY A 4 3.49 -14.63 13.72
N MET A 5 3.98 -14.30 14.91
CA MET A 5 3.10 -14.13 16.06
C MET A 5 2.08 -13.02 15.78
N LYS A 6 0.82 -13.23 16.16
CA LYS A 6 -0.27 -12.26 15.93
C LYS A 6 0.12 -10.85 16.39
N GLN A 7 0.66 -10.72 17.59
CA GLN A 7 1.08 -9.42 18.17
C GLN A 7 2.17 -8.72 17.33
N ALA A 8 3.09 -9.48 16.74
CA ALA A 8 4.12 -8.90 15.87
C ALA A 8 3.51 -8.33 14.59
N ASN A 9 2.55 -9.06 13.98
CA ASN A 9 1.86 -8.59 12.77
C ASN A 9 1.03 -7.32 13.03
N GLU A 10 0.45 -7.19 14.22
CA GLU A 10 -0.38 -6.04 14.61
C GLU A 10 0.44 -4.73 14.75
N VAL A 11 1.74 -4.83 15.03
CA VAL A 11 2.61 -3.66 15.25
C VAL A 11 3.63 -3.43 14.14
N MET A 12 3.63 -4.25 13.09
CA MET A 12 4.58 -4.14 11.99
C MET A 12 4.36 -2.87 11.16
N PHE A 13 5.46 -2.28 10.68
CA PHE A 13 5.43 -1.34 9.56
C PHE A 13 5.37 -2.11 8.25
N ASN A 14 4.31 -1.86 7.48
CA ASN A 14 4.14 -2.39 6.14
C ASN A 14 4.61 -1.34 5.13
N LEU A 15 5.62 -1.66 4.33
CA LEU A 15 6.16 -0.76 3.32
C LEU A 15 6.39 -1.50 2.00
N LEU A 16 6.25 -0.80 0.90
CA LEU A 16 6.47 -1.34 -0.45
C LEU A 16 7.76 -0.85 -1.07
N ASP A 17 8.26 0.30 -0.63
CA ASP A 17 9.56 0.85 -1.04
C ASP A 17 10.20 1.63 0.12
N SER A 18 11.51 1.88 -0.01
CA SER A 18 12.31 2.55 1.00
C SER A 18 13.54 3.22 0.37
N HIS A 19 14.38 3.81 1.19
CA HIS A 19 15.67 4.35 0.77
C HIS A 19 16.69 3.28 0.32
N ASP A 20 16.45 2.02 0.62
CA ASP A 20 17.35 0.89 0.26
C ASP A 20 16.83 0.07 -0.94
N THR A 21 15.68 0.41 -1.47
CA THR A 21 15.04 -0.35 -2.54
C THR A 21 14.65 0.55 -3.72
N LYS A 22 14.50 -0.04 -4.91
CA LYS A 22 13.88 0.65 -6.04
C LYS A 22 12.50 1.17 -5.64
N ARG A 23 12.13 2.35 -6.13
CA ARG A 23 10.81 2.93 -5.93
C ARG A 23 9.70 2.00 -6.42
N LEU A 24 8.54 2.05 -5.76
CA LEU A 24 7.39 1.20 -6.07
C LEU A 24 7.02 1.28 -7.56
N LEU A 25 6.86 2.49 -8.10
CA LEU A 25 6.47 2.67 -9.50
C LEU A 25 7.49 2.07 -10.47
N THR A 26 8.79 2.20 -10.18
CA THR A 26 9.85 1.57 -10.96
C THR A 26 9.77 0.05 -10.91
N ARG A 27 9.53 -0.54 -9.72
CA ARG A 27 9.35 -1.99 -9.55
C ARG A 27 8.11 -2.50 -10.30
N CYS A 28 7.09 -1.68 -10.43
CA CYS A 28 5.91 -1.95 -11.23
C CYS A 28 6.11 -1.68 -12.73
N ARG A 29 7.35 -1.41 -13.20
CA ARG A 29 7.67 -1.07 -14.60
C ARG A 29 6.88 0.14 -15.11
N ASN A 30 6.67 1.13 -14.25
CA ASN A 30 5.85 2.32 -14.46
C ASN A 30 4.36 2.03 -14.74
N ASP A 31 3.88 0.84 -14.37
CA ASP A 31 2.44 0.53 -14.39
C ASP A 31 1.79 1.09 -13.12
N GLU A 32 1.09 2.21 -13.28
CA GLU A 32 0.39 2.88 -12.17
C GLU A 32 -0.76 2.04 -11.61
N LYS A 33 -1.45 1.25 -12.44
CA LYS A 33 -2.55 0.39 -11.97
C LYS A 33 -2.02 -0.66 -11.02
N LYS A 34 -0.90 -1.27 -11.37
CA LYS A 34 -0.22 -2.25 -10.52
C LYS A 34 0.30 -1.63 -9.22
N ALA A 35 0.89 -0.44 -9.30
CA ALA A 35 1.34 0.30 -8.12
C ALA A 35 0.17 0.64 -7.18
N ARG A 36 -0.97 1.11 -7.72
CA ARG A 36 -2.19 1.39 -6.95
C ARG A 36 -2.78 0.15 -6.30
N ALA A 37 -2.81 -0.99 -7.01
CA ALA A 37 -3.29 -2.25 -6.44
C ALA A 37 -2.44 -2.70 -5.24
N LEU A 38 -1.11 -2.62 -5.34
CA LEU A 38 -0.20 -2.93 -4.25
C LEU A 38 -0.36 -1.97 -3.06
N LEU A 39 -0.54 -0.67 -3.31
CA LEU A 39 -0.83 0.31 -2.26
C LEU A 39 -2.16 0.02 -1.57
N ALA A 40 -3.24 -0.24 -2.33
CA ALA A 40 -4.53 -0.62 -1.76
C ALA A 40 -4.41 -1.87 -0.88
N PHE A 41 -3.71 -2.90 -1.38
CA PHE A 41 -3.44 -4.11 -0.62
C PHE A 41 -2.71 -3.80 0.69
N MET A 42 -1.62 -3.02 0.64
CA MET A 42 -0.86 -2.64 1.83
C MET A 42 -1.71 -1.91 2.87
N PHE A 43 -2.57 -0.98 2.43
CA PHE A 43 -3.44 -0.22 3.33
C PHE A 43 -4.55 -1.07 3.98
N ALA A 44 -4.92 -2.18 3.36
CA ALA A 44 -5.91 -3.11 3.88
C ALA A 44 -5.33 -4.16 4.85
N GLN A 45 -4.01 -4.23 4.99
CA GLN A 45 -3.36 -5.19 5.90
C GLN A 45 -3.37 -4.72 7.36
N THR A 46 -3.21 -5.70 8.27
CA THR A 46 -2.92 -5.45 9.68
C THR A 46 -1.57 -4.73 9.81
N GLY A 47 -1.33 -4.02 10.90
CA GLY A 47 -0.13 -3.21 11.10
C GLY A 47 -0.28 -1.79 10.57
N SER A 48 0.81 -1.06 10.45
CA SER A 48 0.82 0.34 10.06
C SER A 48 1.39 0.52 8.65
N PRO A 49 0.61 1.01 7.67
CA PRO A 49 1.14 1.34 6.36
C PRO A 49 2.13 2.51 6.46
N CYS A 50 3.31 2.33 5.89
CA CYS A 50 4.37 3.33 5.83
C CYS A 50 4.62 3.72 4.37
N ILE A 51 4.52 5.02 4.08
CA ILE A 51 4.75 5.58 2.74
C ILE A 51 6.11 6.25 2.71
N TYR A 52 6.98 5.79 1.82
CA TYR A 52 8.22 6.49 1.55
C TYR A 52 7.94 7.75 0.73
N TYR A 53 8.58 8.88 1.07
CA TYR A 53 8.29 10.16 0.43
C TYR A 53 8.33 10.10 -1.10
N GLY A 54 7.41 10.76 -1.78
CA GLY A 54 7.31 10.79 -3.23
C GLY A 54 6.55 9.61 -3.85
N THR A 55 6.34 8.51 -3.13
CA THR A 55 5.52 7.39 -3.61
C THR A 55 4.08 7.85 -3.84
N GLU A 56 3.58 8.75 -3.00
CA GLU A 56 2.26 9.37 -3.11
C GLU A 56 2.04 10.22 -4.36
N ILE A 57 3.13 10.68 -4.99
CA ILE A 57 3.10 11.47 -6.23
C ILE A 57 3.66 10.70 -7.43
N GLY A 58 3.86 9.39 -7.30
CA GLY A 58 4.36 8.54 -8.38
C GLY A 58 5.84 8.73 -8.70
N LEU A 59 6.67 9.13 -7.71
CA LEU A 59 8.11 9.28 -7.92
C LEU A 59 8.74 7.93 -8.23
N ASN A 60 9.45 7.85 -9.36
CA ASN A 60 10.22 6.68 -9.75
C ASN A 60 11.69 6.80 -9.31
N GLY A 61 12.41 5.69 -9.30
CA GLY A 61 13.84 5.64 -8.98
C GLY A 61 14.36 4.22 -8.94
N GLU A 62 15.50 4.02 -9.57
CA GLU A 62 16.24 2.76 -9.54
C GLU A 62 16.95 2.57 -8.18
N ASN A 63 17.90 1.65 -8.10
CA ASN A 63 18.71 1.43 -6.91
C ASN A 63 19.45 2.71 -6.46
N ASP A 64 19.99 2.69 -5.26
CA ASP A 64 20.78 3.79 -4.70
C ASP A 64 21.85 4.27 -5.72
N PRO A 65 22.04 5.59 -5.94
CA PRO A 65 21.39 6.70 -5.24
C PRO A 65 20.03 7.14 -5.82
N LEU A 66 19.56 6.54 -6.90
CA LEU A 66 18.38 7.00 -7.66
C LEU A 66 17.03 6.81 -6.92
N CYS A 67 16.97 5.88 -5.98
CA CYS A 67 15.80 5.75 -5.10
C CYS A 67 15.66 6.92 -4.11
N ARG A 68 16.74 7.68 -3.87
CA ARG A 68 16.81 8.83 -2.95
C ARG A 68 16.77 10.19 -3.67
N LYS A 69 16.17 10.26 -4.86
CA LYS A 69 15.95 11.52 -5.55
C LYS A 69 15.29 12.56 -4.68
N CYS A 70 15.60 13.84 -4.89
CA CYS A 70 14.92 14.93 -4.21
C CYS A 70 13.41 14.89 -4.45
N MET A 71 12.67 15.31 -3.43
CA MET A 71 11.21 15.46 -3.54
C MET A 71 10.87 16.48 -4.64
N VAL A 72 9.88 16.18 -5.44
CA VAL A 72 9.34 17.09 -6.45
C VAL A 72 8.24 17.94 -5.79
N TRP A 73 8.51 19.24 -5.62
CA TRP A 73 7.59 20.15 -4.94
C TRP A 73 6.66 20.90 -5.91
N GLU A 74 7.05 21.00 -7.19
CA GLU A 74 6.24 21.63 -8.21
C GLU A 74 5.02 20.76 -8.55
N LYS A 75 3.85 21.28 -8.28
CA LYS A 75 2.57 20.55 -8.44
C LYS A 75 2.35 20.03 -9.86
N GLU A 76 2.82 20.76 -10.85
CA GLU A 76 2.68 20.45 -12.28
C GLU A 76 3.50 19.20 -12.69
N LYS A 77 4.53 18.88 -11.90
CA LYS A 77 5.39 17.71 -12.11
C LYS A 77 4.98 16.49 -11.28
N GLN A 78 4.01 16.64 -10.38
CA GLN A 78 3.49 15.58 -9.54
C GLN A 78 2.35 14.83 -10.25
N ASN A 79 2.28 13.52 -10.07
CA ASN A 79 1.10 12.74 -10.48
C ASN A 79 -0.07 13.03 -9.54
N GLN A 80 -0.92 13.96 -9.96
CA GLN A 80 -2.07 14.38 -9.16
C GLN A 80 -3.10 13.27 -8.96
N ASP A 81 -3.26 12.37 -9.93
CA ASP A 81 -4.19 11.23 -9.82
C ASP A 81 -3.72 10.22 -8.77
N MET A 82 -2.40 9.95 -8.72
CA MET A 82 -1.80 9.11 -7.67
C MET A 82 -1.97 9.77 -6.30
N LEU A 83 -1.73 11.08 -6.20
CA LEU A 83 -1.89 11.81 -4.96
C LEU A 83 -3.34 11.78 -4.44
N GLN A 84 -4.33 11.95 -5.32
CA GLN A 84 -5.73 11.85 -4.93
C GLN A 84 -6.12 10.43 -4.54
N PHE A 85 -5.60 9.43 -5.24
CA PHE A 85 -5.78 8.03 -4.86
C PHE A 85 -5.23 7.76 -3.46
N MET A 86 -4.01 8.22 -3.14
CA MET A 86 -3.40 8.06 -1.81
C MET A 86 -4.22 8.76 -0.72
N LYS A 87 -4.72 9.96 -0.98
CA LYS A 87 -5.61 10.66 -0.03
C LYS A 87 -6.87 9.85 0.29
N ARG A 88 -7.47 9.21 -0.73
CA ARG A 88 -8.64 8.33 -0.52
C ARG A 88 -8.29 7.09 0.30
N LEU A 89 -7.16 6.44 0.03
CA LEU A 89 -6.70 5.29 0.83
C LEU A 89 -6.46 5.67 2.30
N ILE A 90 -5.82 6.80 2.54
CA ILE A 90 -5.58 7.30 3.90
C ILE A 90 -6.92 7.61 4.61
N ALA A 91 -7.87 8.22 3.91
CA ALA A 91 -9.19 8.52 4.46
C ALA A 91 -9.94 7.23 4.82
N LEU A 92 -9.97 6.25 3.91
CA LEU A 92 -10.56 4.94 4.16
C LEU A 92 -9.90 4.24 5.36
N ARG A 93 -8.57 4.20 5.42
CA ARG A 93 -7.83 3.60 6.54
C ARG A 93 -8.16 4.26 7.88
N LYS A 94 -8.32 5.59 7.91
CA LYS A 94 -8.70 6.32 9.12
C LYS A 94 -10.16 6.05 9.52
N GLN A 95 -11.06 6.00 8.55
CA GLN A 95 -12.47 5.71 8.77
C GLN A 95 -12.69 4.29 9.30
N GLU A 96 -12.02 3.31 8.71
CA GLU A 96 -12.16 1.89 9.04
C GLU A 96 -10.99 1.38 9.91
N ASN A 97 -10.37 2.27 10.71
CA ASN A 97 -9.15 1.94 11.44
C ASN A 97 -9.29 0.70 12.32
N THR A 98 -10.31 0.61 13.14
CA THR A 98 -10.54 -0.53 14.05
C THR A 98 -10.72 -1.83 13.26
N LEU A 99 -11.54 -1.81 12.21
CA LEU A 99 -11.75 -2.97 11.32
C LEU A 99 -10.45 -3.43 10.66
N LEU A 100 -9.64 -2.50 10.20
CA LEU A 100 -8.39 -2.80 9.47
C LEU A 100 -7.20 -3.15 10.40
N THR A 101 -7.27 -2.79 11.70
CA THR A 101 -6.23 -3.15 12.67
C THR A 101 -6.58 -4.43 13.42
N GLU A 102 -7.82 -4.59 13.87
CA GLU A 102 -8.25 -5.66 14.77
C GLU A 102 -9.07 -6.75 14.07
N GLY A 103 -9.70 -6.41 12.93
CA GLY A 103 -10.57 -7.34 12.21
C GLY A 103 -9.84 -8.58 11.70
N HIS A 104 -10.56 -9.68 11.62
CA HIS A 104 -10.08 -10.93 11.05
C HIS A 104 -9.89 -10.76 9.53
N LEU A 105 -8.80 -11.31 8.99
CA LEU A 105 -8.52 -11.35 7.56
C LEU A 105 -8.80 -12.75 7.03
N GLU A 106 -9.62 -12.84 5.99
CA GLU A 106 -9.94 -14.09 5.31
C GLU A 106 -9.73 -13.94 3.80
N TRP A 107 -9.05 -14.93 3.21
CA TRP A 107 -8.85 -14.99 1.77
C TRP A 107 -10.07 -15.62 1.09
N ASN A 108 -10.75 -14.86 0.23
CA ASN A 108 -11.96 -15.32 -0.45
C ASN A 108 -11.62 -15.98 -1.79
N LEU A 109 -10.67 -15.43 -2.53
CA LEU A 109 -10.25 -15.96 -3.84
C LEU A 109 -8.78 -15.67 -4.09
N LEU A 110 -8.09 -16.68 -4.59
CA LEU A 110 -6.72 -16.58 -5.12
C LEU A 110 -6.74 -17.17 -6.54
N ASP A 111 -6.56 -16.33 -7.55
CA ASP A 111 -6.54 -16.74 -8.96
C ASP A 111 -5.23 -16.32 -9.61
N ASP A 112 -4.26 -17.24 -9.60
CA ASP A 112 -2.92 -17.01 -10.16
C ASP A 112 -2.93 -16.86 -11.68
N LYS A 113 -3.98 -17.34 -12.37
CA LYS A 113 -4.07 -17.26 -13.84
C LYS A 113 -4.46 -15.88 -14.32
N ASN A 114 -5.26 -15.19 -13.51
CA ASN A 114 -5.76 -13.85 -13.84
C ASN A 114 -5.14 -12.75 -12.98
N ASP A 115 -4.09 -13.07 -12.20
CA ASP A 115 -3.46 -12.14 -11.26
C ASP A 115 -4.47 -11.45 -10.32
N PHE A 116 -5.46 -12.21 -9.84
CA PHE A 116 -6.55 -11.68 -9.03
C PHE A 116 -6.54 -12.26 -7.62
N ILE A 117 -6.70 -11.39 -6.63
CA ILE A 117 -6.88 -11.76 -5.23
C ILE A 117 -8.09 -11.02 -4.65
N SER A 118 -8.85 -11.73 -3.81
CA SER A 118 -9.93 -11.14 -3.01
C SER A 118 -9.81 -11.62 -1.58
N PHE A 119 -10.00 -10.72 -0.65
CA PHE A 119 -10.01 -11.01 0.79
C PHE A 119 -11.01 -10.10 1.50
N SER A 120 -11.45 -10.52 2.67
CA SER A 120 -12.32 -9.73 3.53
C SER A 120 -11.66 -9.40 4.86
N ARG A 121 -12.07 -8.28 5.45
CA ARG A 121 -11.79 -7.90 6.84
C ARG A 121 -13.10 -7.86 7.58
N THR A 122 -13.21 -8.61 8.66
CA THR A 122 -14.44 -8.74 9.46
C THR A 122 -14.18 -8.38 10.92
N LEU A 123 -15.04 -7.54 11.47
CA LEU A 123 -15.07 -7.25 12.90
C LEU A 123 -16.53 -7.02 13.32
N ASP A 124 -17.02 -7.86 14.21
CA ASP A 124 -18.43 -7.91 14.61
C ASP A 124 -19.33 -8.05 13.36
N GLU A 125 -20.26 -7.12 13.14
CA GLU A 125 -21.17 -7.11 11.99
C GLU A 125 -20.62 -6.36 10.77
N LYS A 126 -19.41 -5.76 10.88
CA LYS A 126 -18.77 -5.03 9.78
C LYS A 126 -17.94 -5.94 8.90
N ILE A 127 -18.10 -5.79 7.59
CA ILE A 127 -17.33 -6.50 6.57
C ILE A 127 -16.84 -5.51 5.53
N LEU A 128 -15.55 -5.60 5.18
CA LEU A 128 -14.93 -4.91 4.06
C LEU A 128 -14.34 -5.98 3.12
N ILE A 129 -14.67 -5.92 1.82
CA ILE A 129 -14.18 -6.85 0.79
C ILE A 129 -13.36 -6.09 -0.25
#